data_e91050a7aca174d47fe658b6890215bf
#
_entry.id   e91050a7aca174d47fe658b6890215bf
#
_cell.length_a   1.000
_cell.length_b   1.000
_cell.length_c   1.000
_cell.angle_alpha   90.00
_cell.angle_beta   90.00
_cell.angle_gamma   90.00
#
_symmetry.space_group_name_H-M   'P 1'
#
loop_
_entity.id
_entity.type
_entity.pdbx_description
1 polymer ?
#
loop_
_entity_poly.entity_id
_entity_poly.type
_entity_poly.pdbx_seq_one_letter_code
_entity_poly.pdbx_strand_id
1 'polypeptide(L)'
;MLYYKLAVCAYGADTGRERRMTQRMKTVLGCIRRADADFSMIQPGDRIGVGVSGGKDSLLLLYAMALYRRFCKTPFTLEAITLDMGLRPFDVSGIQALCEQINVPYTVIPTQIAQVIFEIRKEKNPCALCAKMRRGALNDAARERGLNKLALGHHREDVIETLLLSLIYEGRLHTFHPNTYLSRSGITVIRPMVYLPEKHVIHVSRELNLPVVKSACKADGNTKRQEMKELLKNLTRTYPNLREYMLKALQNKEQYGLWNQKIAGIETTETEE
;
A
#
# COMPACT_ATOMS: atom_id res chain seq x y z
N MET A 1 -10.44 22.81 -14.56
CA MET A 1 -11.79 22.23 -14.64
C MET A 1 -12.07 21.47 -15.94
N LEU A 2 -11.42 21.77 -17.06
CA LEU A 2 -11.65 21.12 -18.38
C LEU A 2 -11.07 19.70 -18.49
N TYR A 3 -9.96 19.39 -17.79
CA TYR A 3 -9.29 18.08 -17.86
C TYR A 3 -10.05 16.92 -17.20
N TYR A 4 -10.99 17.21 -16.29
CA TYR A 4 -11.84 16.19 -15.67
C TYR A 4 -12.92 15.61 -16.60
N LYS A 5 -13.27 16.30 -17.67
CA LYS A 5 -14.31 15.86 -18.62
C LYS A 5 -13.81 14.83 -19.64
N LEU A 6 -12.51 14.83 -19.98
CA LEU A 6 -11.95 13.92 -21.00
C LEU A 6 -11.60 12.52 -20.48
N ALA A 7 -11.43 12.34 -19.18
CA ALA A 7 -11.10 11.03 -18.59
C ALA A 7 -12.31 10.09 -18.43
N VAL A 8 -13.52 10.55 -18.71
CA VAL A 8 -14.77 9.78 -18.50
C VAL A 8 -15.11 8.89 -19.69
N CYS A 9 -14.50 9.12 -20.88
CA CYS A 9 -14.94 8.52 -22.15
C CYS A 9 -14.41 7.14 -22.52
N ALA A 10 -13.69 6.39 -21.67
CA ALA A 10 -13.09 5.13 -22.08
C ALA A 10 -13.26 4.00 -21.06
N TYR A 11 -14.46 3.74 -20.60
CA TYR A 11 -14.76 2.55 -19.82
C TYR A 11 -15.94 1.77 -20.42
N GLY A 12 -15.62 0.67 -21.10
CA GLY A 12 -16.58 -0.35 -21.48
C GLY A 12 -17.09 -0.20 -22.91
N ALA A 13 -16.54 -0.99 -23.81
CA ALA A 13 -17.31 -1.54 -24.92
C ALA A 13 -18.27 -2.56 -24.30
N ASP A 14 -19.37 -2.11 -23.75
CA ASP A 14 -20.72 -2.70 -23.84
C ASP A 14 -21.70 -1.90 -22.98
N THR A 15 -22.85 -1.56 -23.55
CA THR A 15 -23.99 -0.80 -23.02
C THR A 15 -23.76 0.72 -22.80
N GLY A 16 -24.29 1.53 -23.70
CA GLY A 16 -24.32 2.99 -23.79
C GLY A 16 -24.76 3.80 -22.56
N ARG A 17 -24.16 3.59 -21.39
CA ARG A 17 -24.18 4.49 -20.23
C ARG A 17 -22.77 4.75 -19.77
N GLU A 18 -22.22 5.91 -20.09
CA GLU A 18 -21.07 6.46 -19.39
C GLU A 18 -21.32 6.39 -17.86
N ARG A 19 -20.74 5.41 -17.15
CA ARG A 19 -20.78 5.40 -15.68
C ARG A 19 -19.94 6.56 -15.19
N ARG A 20 -20.61 7.65 -14.77
CA ARG A 20 -19.95 8.77 -14.10
C ARG A 20 -19.16 8.22 -12.92
N MET A 21 -17.87 8.56 -12.84
CA MET A 21 -17.00 8.24 -11.71
C MET A 21 -17.67 8.68 -10.41
N THR A 22 -17.82 7.76 -9.45
CA THR A 22 -18.49 8.04 -8.19
C THR A 22 -17.70 9.05 -7.35
N GLN A 23 -18.38 9.76 -6.46
CA GLN A 23 -17.72 10.72 -5.55
C GLN A 23 -16.68 10.02 -4.65
N ARG A 24 -16.93 8.77 -4.26
CA ARG A 24 -15.98 7.98 -3.47
C ARG A 24 -14.71 7.66 -4.25
N MET A 25 -14.82 7.27 -5.51
CA MET A 25 -13.65 7.03 -6.35
C MET A 25 -12.84 8.32 -6.60
N LYS A 26 -13.50 9.46 -6.74
CA LYS A 26 -12.82 10.76 -6.80
C LYS A 26 -12.02 11.04 -5.53
N THR A 27 -12.54 10.66 -4.36
CA THR A 27 -11.82 10.78 -3.08
C THR A 27 -10.57 9.88 -3.08
N VAL A 28 -10.67 8.63 -3.54
CA VAL A 28 -9.52 7.72 -3.66
C VAL A 28 -8.42 8.34 -4.54
N LEU A 29 -8.80 8.79 -5.74
CA LEU A 29 -7.84 9.40 -6.67
C LEU A 29 -7.27 10.73 -6.16
N GLY A 30 -8.06 11.50 -5.41
CA GLY A 30 -7.61 12.71 -4.73
C GLY A 30 -6.53 12.42 -3.67
N CYS A 31 -6.70 11.36 -2.88
CA CYS A 31 -5.71 10.90 -1.90
C CYS A 31 -4.42 10.43 -2.59
N ILE A 32 -4.52 9.64 -3.66
CA ILE A 32 -3.36 9.19 -4.45
C ILE A 32 -2.60 10.38 -5.03
N ARG A 33 -3.29 11.32 -5.68
CA ARG A 33 -2.68 12.52 -6.26
C ARG A 33 -1.97 13.36 -5.20
N ARG A 34 -2.57 13.51 -4.02
CA ARG A 34 -1.95 14.24 -2.91
C ARG A 34 -0.69 13.51 -2.43
N ALA A 35 -0.75 12.19 -2.22
CA ALA A 35 0.40 11.41 -1.80
C ALA A 35 1.53 11.43 -2.83
N ASP A 36 1.20 11.35 -4.12
CA ASP A 36 2.16 11.49 -5.22
C ASP A 36 2.85 12.86 -5.20
N ALA A 37 2.08 13.95 -5.04
CA ALA A 37 2.64 15.31 -4.97
C ALA A 37 3.51 15.53 -3.73
N ASP A 38 3.02 15.11 -2.53
CA ASP A 38 3.71 15.37 -1.26
C ASP A 38 5.02 14.56 -1.13
N PHE A 39 5.09 13.37 -1.75
CA PHE A 39 6.23 12.45 -1.63
C PHE A 39 6.98 12.17 -2.94
N SER A 40 6.64 12.87 -4.02
CA SER A 40 7.28 12.71 -5.35
C SER A 40 7.37 11.24 -5.77
N MET A 41 6.23 10.52 -5.67
CA MET A 41 6.21 9.05 -5.83
C MET A 41 6.41 8.62 -7.27
N ILE A 42 5.91 9.39 -8.24
CA ILE A 42 5.89 9.02 -9.66
C ILE A 42 6.72 10.02 -10.48
N GLN A 43 7.66 9.49 -11.25
CA GLN A 43 8.51 10.25 -12.15
C GLN A 43 8.26 9.85 -13.61
N PRO A 44 8.58 10.73 -14.58
CA PRO A 44 8.42 10.38 -15.99
C PRO A 44 9.21 9.13 -16.37
N GLY A 45 8.54 8.19 -17.06
CA GLY A 45 9.17 6.95 -17.51
C GLY A 45 9.21 5.83 -16.47
N ASP A 46 8.62 6.02 -15.29
CA ASP A 46 8.53 4.95 -14.27
C ASP A 46 7.81 3.71 -14.80
N ARG A 47 8.34 2.56 -14.41
CA ARG A 47 7.77 1.23 -14.63
C ARG A 47 7.39 0.66 -13.26
N ILE A 48 6.11 0.74 -12.94
CA ILE A 48 5.60 0.47 -11.58
C ILE A 48 4.93 -0.90 -11.52
N GLY A 49 5.47 -1.80 -10.69
CA GLY A 49 4.80 -3.03 -10.29
C GLY A 49 3.79 -2.76 -9.19
N VAL A 50 2.57 -3.26 -9.32
CA VAL A 50 1.58 -3.24 -8.24
C VAL A 50 1.54 -4.61 -7.58
N GLY A 51 1.90 -4.69 -6.30
CA GLY A 51 1.82 -5.94 -5.52
C GLY A 51 0.36 -6.29 -5.21
N VAL A 52 -0.17 -7.32 -5.87
CA VAL A 52 -1.57 -7.76 -5.73
C VAL A 52 -1.63 -9.01 -4.88
N SER A 53 -2.13 -8.90 -3.66
CA SER A 53 -2.30 -10.04 -2.74
C SER A 53 -3.67 -10.72 -2.84
N GLY A 54 -4.56 -10.23 -3.69
CA GLY A 54 -5.97 -10.65 -3.74
C GLY A 54 -6.86 -9.97 -2.68
N GLY A 55 -6.30 -9.25 -1.73
CA GLY A 55 -7.08 -8.49 -0.75
C GLY A 55 -7.64 -7.17 -1.31
N LYS A 56 -8.71 -6.67 -0.67
CA LYS A 56 -9.42 -5.45 -1.06
C LYS A 56 -8.50 -4.24 -1.31
N ASP A 57 -7.45 -4.10 -0.48
CA ASP A 57 -6.56 -2.95 -0.51
C ASP A 57 -5.67 -2.96 -1.75
N SER A 58 -5.07 -4.11 -2.06
CA SER A 58 -4.20 -4.28 -3.22
C SER A 58 -4.97 -4.21 -4.55
N LEU A 59 -6.19 -4.74 -4.59
CA LEU A 59 -7.07 -4.68 -5.77
C LEU A 59 -7.56 -3.26 -6.02
N LEU A 60 -7.95 -2.53 -4.96
CA LEU A 60 -8.31 -1.12 -5.12
C LEU A 60 -7.12 -0.27 -5.55
N LEU A 61 -5.92 -0.52 -5.00
CA LEU A 61 -4.71 0.16 -5.45
C LEU A 61 -4.48 -0.05 -6.95
N LEU A 62 -4.53 -1.30 -7.41
CA LEU A 62 -4.35 -1.65 -8.82
C LEU A 62 -5.34 -0.90 -9.72
N TYR A 63 -6.62 -0.99 -9.38
CA TYR A 63 -7.68 -0.30 -10.12
C TYR A 63 -7.50 1.22 -10.13
N ALA A 64 -7.23 1.81 -8.97
CA ALA A 64 -7.05 3.24 -8.83
C ALA A 64 -5.80 3.76 -9.56
N MET A 65 -4.68 3.02 -9.53
CA MET A 65 -3.47 3.38 -10.26
C MET A 65 -3.67 3.29 -11.79
N ALA A 66 -4.42 2.29 -12.26
CA ALA A 66 -4.78 2.19 -13.67
C ALA A 66 -5.65 3.38 -14.14
N LEU A 67 -6.58 3.83 -13.30
CA LEU A 67 -7.33 5.05 -13.56
C LEU A 67 -6.43 6.30 -13.48
N TYR A 68 -5.60 6.40 -12.44
CA TYR A 68 -4.70 7.55 -12.23
C TYR A 68 -3.76 7.75 -13.42
N ARG A 69 -3.21 6.69 -13.99
CA ARG A 69 -2.36 6.71 -15.19
C ARG A 69 -2.98 7.45 -16.37
N ARG A 70 -4.33 7.47 -16.50
CA ARG A 70 -5.01 8.08 -17.65
C ARG A 70 -5.03 9.61 -17.63
N PHE A 71 -4.93 10.22 -16.45
CA PHE A 71 -5.00 11.67 -16.29
C PHE A 71 -3.82 12.27 -15.51
N CYS A 72 -2.90 11.43 -15.03
CA CYS A 72 -1.65 11.88 -14.46
C CYS A 72 -0.84 12.60 -15.54
N LYS A 73 -0.27 13.77 -15.21
CA LYS A 73 0.59 14.51 -16.13
C LYS A 73 1.92 13.82 -16.39
N THR A 74 2.35 12.99 -15.44
CA THR A 74 3.59 12.23 -15.48
C THR A 74 3.34 10.87 -16.10
N PRO A 75 3.88 10.56 -17.29
CA PRO A 75 3.67 9.26 -17.94
C PRO A 75 4.43 8.15 -17.21
N PHE A 76 3.74 7.04 -16.92
CA PHE A 76 4.31 5.82 -16.32
C PHE A 76 3.58 4.57 -16.83
N THR A 77 4.21 3.42 -16.67
CA THR A 77 3.62 2.12 -16.98
C THR A 77 3.28 1.34 -15.72
N LEU A 78 2.33 0.40 -15.83
CA LEU A 78 1.90 -0.47 -14.74
C LEU A 78 2.00 -1.93 -15.14
N GLU A 79 2.35 -2.75 -14.17
CA GLU A 79 2.25 -4.20 -14.21
C GLU A 79 1.73 -4.71 -12.87
N ALA A 80 0.78 -5.65 -12.86
CA ALA A 80 0.28 -6.29 -11.65
C ALA A 80 1.07 -7.57 -11.37
N ILE A 81 1.52 -7.75 -10.11
CA ILE A 81 2.30 -8.91 -9.68
C ILE A 81 1.64 -9.56 -8.47
N THR A 82 1.34 -10.84 -8.58
CA THR A 82 0.88 -11.68 -7.47
C THR A 82 1.94 -12.71 -7.12
N LEU A 83 2.25 -12.85 -5.83
CA LEU A 83 3.05 -13.97 -5.34
C LEU A 83 2.10 -15.11 -4.95
N ASP A 84 2.22 -16.26 -5.61
CA ASP A 84 1.60 -17.47 -5.12
C ASP A 84 2.45 -18.03 -3.97
N MET A 85 1.86 -18.08 -2.80
CA MET A 85 2.55 -18.48 -1.58
C MET A 85 2.72 -20.00 -1.44
N GLY A 86 2.07 -20.80 -2.29
CA GLY A 86 2.07 -22.27 -2.20
C GLY A 86 1.24 -22.82 -1.03
N LEU A 87 0.27 -22.05 -0.49
CA LEU A 87 -0.58 -22.49 0.63
C LEU A 87 -1.66 -23.45 0.24
N ARG A 88 -2.29 -23.23 -0.90
CA ARG A 88 -3.32 -24.04 -1.57
C ARG A 88 -3.57 -23.43 -2.95
N PRO A 89 -4.35 -24.10 -3.82
CA PRO A 89 -4.72 -23.48 -5.08
C PRO A 89 -5.27 -22.07 -4.85
N PHE A 90 -4.62 -21.08 -5.44
CA PHE A 90 -4.99 -19.67 -5.35
C PHE A 90 -5.70 -19.30 -6.65
N ASP A 91 -7.02 -19.10 -6.59
CA ASP A 91 -7.78 -18.71 -7.77
C ASP A 91 -7.48 -17.25 -8.14
N VAL A 92 -6.77 -17.10 -9.24
CA VAL A 92 -6.36 -15.79 -9.80
C VAL A 92 -7.27 -15.32 -10.93
N SER A 93 -8.25 -16.12 -11.35
CA SER A 93 -9.09 -15.85 -12.52
C SER A 93 -9.79 -14.50 -12.46
N GLY A 94 -10.36 -14.16 -11.32
CA GLY A 94 -10.99 -12.84 -11.10
C GLY A 94 -9.99 -11.69 -11.16
N ILE A 95 -8.76 -11.88 -10.67
CA ILE A 95 -7.69 -10.86 -10.72
C ILE A 95 -7.24 -10.69 -12.17
N GLN A 96 -7.06 -11.78 -12.90
CA GLN A 96 -6.70 -11.75 -14.31
C GLN A 96 -7.75 -11.01 -15.14
N ALA A 97 -9.02 -11.35 -14.99
CA ALA A 97 -10.12 -10.67 -15.68
C ALA A 97 -10.15 -9.15 -15.36
N LEU A 98 -9.90 -8.77 -14.10
CA LEU A 98 -9.79 -7.36 -13.74
C LEU A 98 -8.62 -6.68 -14.45
N CYS A 99 -7.44 -7.32 -14.50
CA CYS A 99 -6.25 -6.78 -15.16
C CYS A 99 -6.49 -6.59 -16.69
N GLU A 100 -7.13 -7.54 -17.33
CA GLU A 100 -7.54 -7.45 -18.74
C GLU A 100 -8.49 -6.26 -18.96
N GLN A 101 -9.51 -6.13 -18.11
CA GLN A 101 -10.49 -5.03 -18.16
C GLN A 101 -9.83 -3.65 -18.02
N ILE A 102 -8.83 -3.50 -17.17
CA ILE A 102 -8.14 -2.21 -16.93
C ILE A 102 -6.88 -2.02 -17.79
N ASN A 103 -6.61 -2.96 -18.70
CA ASN A 103 -5.44 -2.97 -19.59
C ASN A 103 -4.11 -2.82 -18.82
N VAL A 104 -3.89 -3.73 -17.86
CA VAL A 104 -2.66 -3.84 -17.07
C VAL A 104 -2.10 -5.26 -17.22
N PRO A 105 -0.85 -5.44 -17.67
CA PRO A 105 -0.20 -6.75 -17.69
C PRO A 105 -0.22 -7.39 -16.30
N TYR A 106 -0.43 -8.70 -16.24
CA TYR A 106 -0.53 -9.45 -14.99
C TYR A 106 0.41 -10.64 -14.97
N THR A 107 1.13 -10.81 -13.88
CA THR A 107 2.06 -11.91 -13.66
C THR A 107 1.84 -12.55 -12.31
N VAL A 108 1.80 -13.88 -12.28
CA VAL A 108 1.81 -14.69 -11.06
C VAL A 108 3.18 -15.31 -10.89
N ILE A 109 3.80 -15.08 -9.73
CA ILE A 109 5.12 -15.61 -9.38
C ILE A 109 4.92 -16.75 -8.40
N PRO A 110 5.20 -18.02 -8.78
CA PRO A 110 5.14 -19.13 -7.85
C PRO A 110 6.27 -19.05 -6.83
N THR A 111 5.95 -19.31 -5.56
CA THR A 111 6.93 -19.35 -4.47
C THR A 111 6.69 -20.52 -3.55
N GLN A 112 7.74 -20.91 -2.80
CA GLN A 112 7.68 -21.94 -1.75
C GLN A 112 7.63 -21.31 -0.34
N ILE A 113 7.19 -20.06 -0.23
CA ILE A 113 7.26 -19.31 1.03
C ILE A 113 6.48 -20.01 2.15
N ALA A 114 5.31 -20.52 1.87
CA ALA A 114 4.50 -21.23 2.86
C ALA A 114 5.19 -22.52 3.33
N GLN A 115 5.71 -23.30 2.40
CA GLN A 115 6.44 -24.52 2.72
C GLN A 115 7.65 -24.24 3.63
N VAL A 116 8.44 -23.23 3.29
CA VAL A 116 9.61 -22.85 4.10
C VAL A 116 9.21 -22.45 5.52
N ILE A 117 8.13 -21.68 5.67
CA ILE A 117 7.71 -21.14 6.97
C ILE A 117 7.08 -22.22 7.85
N PHE A 118 6.14 -22.98 7.31
CA PHE A 118 5.28 -23.88 8.09
C PHE A 118 5.80 -25.32 8.18
N GLU A 119 6.51 -25.81 7.16
CA GLU A 119 6.97 -27.20 7.11
C GLU A 119 8.45 -27.32 7.45
N ILE A 120 9.31 -26.48 6.84
CA ILE A 120 10.76 -26.59 7.01
C ILE A 120 11.21 -25.94 8.30
N ARG A 121 10.88 -24.64 8.50
CA ARG A 121 11.33 -23.87 9.66
C ARG A 121 10.44 -24.01 10.88
N LYS A 122 9.17 -24.37 10.70
CA LYS A 122 8.17 -24.45 11.78
C LYS A 122 8.19 -23.21 12.67
N GLU A 123 8.18 -22.04 12.02
CA GLU A 123 8.46 -20.75 12.63
C GLU A 123 7.41 -20.38 13.70
N LYS A 124 7.86 -20.02 14.91
CA LYS A 124 6.98 -19.61 16.01
C LYS A 124 6.27 -18.29 15.72
N ASN A 125 6.95 -17.35 15.03
CA ASN A 125 6.42 -16.07 14.59
C ASN A 125 6.36 -15.99 13.06
N PRO A 126 5.46 -16.76 12.41
CA PRO A 126 5.45 -16.94 10.97
C PRO A 126 5.25 -15.63 10.21
N CYS A 127 4.51 -14.65 10.78
CA CYS A 127 4.18 -13.40 10.10
C CYS A 127 5.39 -12.53 9.78
N ALA A 128 6.37 -12.43 10.69
CA ALA A 128 7.57 -11.62 10.48
C ALA A 128 8.45 -12.19 9.36
N LEU A 129 8.70 -13.51 9.39
CA LEU A 129 9.46 -14.19 8.35
C LEU A 129 8.72 -14.16 7.00
N CYS A 130 7.40 -14.40 7.01
CA CYS A 130 6.55 -14.30 5.82
C CYS A 130 6.65 -12.91 5.17
N ALA A 131 6.52 -11.85 5.95
CA ALA A 131 6.62 -10.48 5.43
C ALA A 131 8.01 -10.21 4.81
N LYS A 132 9.08 -10.70 5.43
CA LYS A 132 10.45 -10.58 4.92
C LYS A 132 10.64 -11.34 3.60
N MET A 133 10.21 -12.59 3.53
CA MET A 133 10.33 -13.41 2.32
C MET A 133 9.48 -12.87 1.16
N ARG A 134 8.22 -12.47 1.45
CA ARG A 134 7.35 -11.86 0.43
C ARG A 134 7.94 -10.57 -0.14
N ARG A 135 8.53 -9.74 0.73
CA ARG A 135 9.20 -8.51 0.28
C ARG A 135 10.39 -8.83 -0.63
N GLY A 136 11.21 -9.81 -0.25
CA GLY A 136 12.33 -10.26 -1.07
C GLY A 136 11.86 -10.74 -2.44
N ALA A 137 10.95 -11.71 -2.47
CA ALA A 137 10.44 -12.29 -3.71
C ALA A 137 9.77 -11.24 -4.63
N LEU A 138 9.03 -10.29 -4.04
CA LEU A 138 8.41 -9.21 -4.84
C LEU A 138 9.44 -8.24 -5.42
N ASN A 139 10.49 -7.91 -4.67
CA ASN A 139 11.58 -7.07 -5.16
C ASN A 139 12.38 -7.76 -6.26
N ASP A 140 12.66 -9.06 -6.12
CA ASP A 140 13.38 -9.84 -7.13
C ASP A 140 12.55 -9.94 -8.42
N ALA A 141 11.26 -10.27 -8.30
CA ALA A 141 10.35 -10.29 -9.44
C ALA A 141 10.26 -8.94 -10.17
N ALA A 142 10.22 -7.83 -9.40
CA ALA A 142 10.20 -6.50 -9.98
C ALA A 142 11.50 -6.20 -10.75
N ARG A 143 12.66 -6.54 -10.18
CA ARG A 143 13.95 -6.34 -10.81
C ARG A 143 14.10 -7.14 -12.11
N GLU A 144 13.75 -8.42 -12.09
CA GLU A 144 13.81 -9.32 -13.25
C GLU A 144 12.93 -8.82 -14.41
N ARG A 145 11.83 -8.15 -14.10
CA ARG A 145 10.90 -7.55 -15.07
C ARG A 145 11.30 -6.12 -15.49
N GLY A 146 12.42 -5.62 -14.98
CA GLY A 146 12.93 -4.28 -15.25
C GLY A 146 12.02 -3.18 -14.71
N LEU A 147 11.24 -3.44 -13.66
CA LEU A 147 10.47 -2.42 -12.96
C LEU A 147 11.41 -1.66 -12.02
N ASN A 148 11.19 -0.37 -11.86
CA ASN A 148 11.98 0.47 -10.95
C ASN A 148 11.21 0.84 -9.66
N LYS A 149 9.89 0.62 -9.65
CA LYS A 149 9.06 0.90 -8.49
C LYS A 149 8.09 -0.23 -8.18
N LEU A 150 7.76 -0.36 -6.89
CA LEU A 150 6.70 -1.24 -6.39
C LEU A 150 5.67 -0.43 -5.60
N ALA A 151 4.42 -0.46 -6.03
CA ALA A 151 3.29 0.12 -5.32
C ALA A 151 2.62 -0.91 -4.42
N LEU A 152 2.45 -0.57 -3.14
CA LEU A 152 1.82 -1.42 -2.13
C LEU A 152 0.56 -0.77 -1.57
N GLY A 153 -0.46 -1.59 -1.33
CA GLY A 153 -1.81 -1.17 -0.92
C GLY A 153 -1.97 -0.75 0.54
N HIS A 154 -0.94 -0.17 1.15
CA HIS A 154 -1.06 0.35 2.51
C HIS A 154 -1.89 1.65 2.53
N HIS A 155 -2.82 1.72 3.46
CA HIS A 155 -3.72 2.86 3.65
C HIS A 155 -3.46 3.59 4.98
N ARG A 156 -4.21 4.64 5.30
CA ARG A 156 -4.00 5.49 6.48
C ARG A 156 -3.95 4.70 7.79
N GLU A 157 -4.86 3.77 7.98
CA GLU A 157 -4.91 2.98 9.21
C GLU A 157 -3.68 2.09 9.37
N ASP A 158 -3.11 1.54 8.28
CA ASP A 158 -1.86 0.78 8.35
C ASP A 158 -0.68 1.61 8.87
N VAL A 159 -0.61 2.89 8.48
CA VAL A 159 0.40 3.85 8.96
C VAL A 159 0.28 4.02 10.47
N ILE A 160 -0.95 4.26 10.94
CA ILE A 160 -1.24 4.51 12.36
C ILE A 160 -1.06 3.23 13.19
N GLU A 161 -1.52 2.09 12.71
CA GLU A 161 -1.33 0.79 13.37
C GLU A 161 0.16 0.46 13.50
N THR A 162 0.97 0.77 12.49
CA THR A 162 2.42 0.56 12.53
C THR A 162 3.09 1.50 13.54
N LEU A 163 2.65 2.75 13.63
CA LEU A 163 3.12 3.69 14.65
C LEU A 163 2.81 3.18 16.06
N LEU A 164 1.59 2.69 16.31
CA LEU A 164 1.20 2.13 17.60
C LEU A 164 1.99 0.86 17.94
N LEU A 165 2.22 -0.03 16.97
CA LEU A 165 3.06 -1.21 17.15
C LEU A 165 4.46 -0.82 17.57
N SER A 166 5.08 0.14 16.88
CA SER A 166 6.42 0.60 17.16
C SER A 166 6.51 1.29 18.52
N LEU A 167 5.51 2.10 18.86
CA LEU A 167 5.47 2.79 20.15
C LEU A 167 5.31 1.82 21.32
N ILE A 168 4.37 0.85 21.22
CA ILE A 168 4.00 -0.03 22.33
C ILE A 168 5.02 -1.17 22.51
N TYR A 169 5.51 -1.77 21.41
CA TYR A 169 6.37 -2.95 21.49
C TYR A 169 7.86 -2.66 21.31
N GLU A 170 8.22 -1.53 20.69
CA GLU A 170 9.62 -1.21 20.39
C GLU A 170 10.11 0.06 21.10
N GLY A 171 9.22 0.84 21.76
CA GLY A 171 9.56 2.11 22.37
C GLY A 171 10.03 3.17 21.36
N ARG A 172 9.55 3.11 20.12
CA ARG A 172 10.01 3.96 19.02
C ARG A 172 8.86 4.70 18.36
N LEU A 173 9.07 5.97 18.06
CA LEU A 173 8.18 6.75 17.18
C LEU A 173 8.54 6.46 15.71
N HIS A 174 8.06 5.32 15.20
CA HIS A 174 8.40 4.86 13.85
C HIS A 174 7.18 4.33 13.10
N THR A 175 7.16 4.60 11.80
CA THR A 175 6.28 3.96 10.82
C THR A 175 7.02 3.85 9.48
N PHE A 176 6.44 3.15 8.52
CA PHE A 176 7.03 3.06 7.18
C PHE A 176 6.88 4.39 6.42
N HIS A 177 7.88 4.74 5.61
CA HIS A 177 7.82 5.90 4.73
C HIS A 177 6.93 5.66 3.51
N PRO A 178 6.19 6.68 3.05
CA PRO A 178 5.36 6.58 1.84
C PRO A 178 6.14 6.31 0.56
N ASN A 179 7.38 6.78 0.47
CA ASN A 179 8.30 6.59 -0.65
C ASN A 179 9.66 6.16 -0.09
N THR A 180 10.12 4.93 -0.41
CA THR A 180 11.33 4.33 0.18
C THR A 180 12.18 3.69 -0.90
N TYR A 181 13.40 4.19 -1.11
CA TYR A 181 14.39 3.53 -1.95
C TYR A 181 15.08 2.40 -1.20
N LEU A 182 15.13 1.23 -1.81
CA LEU A 182 15.76 0.03 -1.28
C LEU A 182 17.10 -0.19 -2.00
N SER A 183 18.20 0.29 -1.43
CA SER A 183 19.52 0.27 -2.05
C SER A 183 20.02 -1.12 -2.49
N ARG A 184 19.66 -2.18 -1.73
CA ARG A 184 20.06 -3.55 -2.07
C ARG A 184 19.39 -4.10 -3.34
N SER A 185 18.16 -3.71 -3.61
CA SER A 185 17.40 -4.19 -4.77
C SER A 185 17.34 -3.18 -5.91
N GLY A 186 17.68 -1.91 -5.66
CA GLY A 186 17.49 -0.81 -6.62
C GLY A 186 16.03 -0.44 -6.86
N ILE A 187 15.10 -0.97 -6.05
CA ILE A 187 13.65 -0.76 -6.20
C ILE A 187 13.19 0.33 -5.24
N THR A 188 12.34 1.23 -5.72
CA THR A 188 11.63 2.19 -4.86
C THR A 188 10.25 1.65 -4.52
N VAL A 189 9.95 1.52 -3.22
CA VAL A 189 8.62 1.11 -2.73
C VAL A 189 7.79 2.36 -2.48
N ILE A 190 6.64 2.47 -3.14
CA ILE A 190 5.69 3.57 -2.98
C ILE A 190 4.36 3.08 -2.39
N ARG A 191 3.67 3.96 -1.65
CA ARG A 191 2.40 3.66 -0.97
C ARG A 191 1.37 4.76 -1.26
N PRO A 192 0.78 4.75 -2.46
CA PRO A 192 -0.06 5.86 -2.93
C PRO A 192 -1.32 6.11 -2.10
N MET A 193 -1.78 5.10 -1.34
CA MET A 193 -3.01 5.21 -0.54
C MET A 193 -2.78 5.61 0.93
N VAL A 194 -1.58 6.08 1.33
CA VAL A 194 -1.26 6.41 2.74
C VAL A 194 -2.19 7.45 3.37
N TYR A 195 -2.85 8.29 2.58
CA TYR A 195 -3.84 9.26 3.05
C TYR A 195 -5.28 8.76 3.02
N LEU A 196 -5.52 7.60 2.38
CA LEU A 196 -6.87 7.08 2.18
C LEU A 196 -7.37 6.35 3.44
N PRO A 197 -8.50 6.78 4.04
CA PRO A 197 -9.14 6.05 5.14
C PRO A 197 -9.65 4.67 4.70
N GLU A 198 -9.44 3.63 5.53
CA GLU A 198 -9.88 2.24 5.25
C GLU A 198 -11.37 2.15 4.90
N LYS A 199 -12.21 2.99 5.51
CA LYS A 199 -13.64 3.03 5.20
C LYS A 199 -13.92 3.26 3.70
N HIS A 200 -13.12 4.10 3.04
CA HIS A 200 -13.26 4.33 1.59
C HIS A 200 -12.79 3.12 0.79
N VAL A 201 -11.73 2.45 1.24
CA VAL A 201 -11.27 1.20 0.60
C VAL A 201 -12.38 0.17 0.62
N ILE A 202 -13.00 -0.07 1.78
CA ILE A 202 -14.09 -1.05 1.94
C ILE A 202 -15.28 -0.71 1.04
N HIS A 203 -15.72 0.55 1.06
CA HIS A 203 -16.90 0.97 0.30
C HIS A 203 -16.67 0.90 -1.21
N VAL A 204 -15.53 1.41 -1.70
CA VAL A 204 -15.24 1.42 -3.14
C VAL A 204 -14.97 0.01 -3.67
N SER A 205 -14.28 -0.85 -2.89
CA SER A 205 -14.08 -2.25 -3.28
C SER A 205 -15.39 -3.00 -3.46
N ARG A 206 -16.37 -2.76 -2.60
CA ARG A 206 -17.73 -3.34 -2.72
C ARG A 206 -18.52 -2.75 -3.89
N GLU A 207 -18.46 -1.43 -4.06
CA GLU A 207 -19.15 -0.70 -5.13
C GLU A 207 -18.67 -1.16 -6.53
N LEU A 208 -17.37 -1.46 -6.65
CA LEU A 208 -16.75 -1.95 -7.89
C LEU A 208 -16.84 -3.48 -8.05
N ASN A 209 -17.37 -4.21 -7.05
CA ASN A 209 -17.37 -5.67 -7.03
C ASN A 209 -15.98 -6.26 -7.31
N LEU A 210 -14.93 -5.70 -6.68
CA LEU A 210 -13.57 -6.19 -6.90
C LEU A 210 -13.46 -7.67 -6.50
N PRO A 211 -12.71 -8.49 -7.26
CA PRO A 211 -12.60 -9.94 -7.08
C PRO A 211 -11.71 -10.27 -5.85
N VAL A 212 -12.20 -9.99 -4.66
CA VAL A 212 -11.45 -10.20 -3.42
C VAL A 212 -11.36 -11.69 -3.12
N VAL A 213 -10.14 -12.19 -3.03
CA VAL A 213 -9.81 -13.58 -2.67
C VAL A 213 -9.57 -13.64 -1.15
N LYS A 214 -10.22 -14.61 -0.49
CA LYS A 214 -10.01 -14.84 0.95
C LYS A 214 -8.60 -15.38 1.21
N SER A 215 -7.94 -14.83 2.23
CA SER A 215 -6.64 -15.31 2.68
C SER A 215 -6.70 -16.80 3.05
N ALA A 216 -5.73 -17.57 2.55
CA ALA A 216 -5.57 -18.98 2.92
C ALA A 216 -4.66 -19.17 4.15
N CYS A 217 -4.13 -18.09 4.74
CA CYS A 217 -3.19 -18.12 5.83
C CYS A 217 -3.85 -18.52 7.16
N LYS A 218 -3.34 -19.54 7.83
CA LYS A 218 -3.84 -20.01 9.14
C LYS A 218 -3.60 -18.99 10.27
N ALA A 219 -2.64 -18.06 10.09
CA ALA A 219 -2.31 -17.01 11.06
C ALA A 219 -3.15 -15.71 10.86
N ASP A 220 -4.06 -15.70 9.88
CA ASP A 220 -4.89 -14.54 9.61
C ASP A 220 -5.88 -14.28 10.76
N GLY A 221 -6.01 -13.01 11.18
CA GLY A 221 -6.91 -12.60 12.26
C GLY A 221 -6.33 -12.66 13.68
N ASN A 222 -5.19 -13.34 13.91
CA ASN A 222 -4.62 -13.51 15.27
C ASN A 222 -3.22 -12.88 15.37
N THR A 223 -3.13 -11.58 15.11
CA THR A 223 -1.85 -10.86 15.01
C THR A 223 -1.82 -9.64 15.91
N LYS A 224 -0.61 -9.21 16.31
CA LYS A 224 -0.40 -7.95 17.04
C LYS A 224 -0.99 -6.73 16.29
N ARG A 225 -1.04 -6.79 14.98
CA ARG A 225 -1.71 -5.75 14.17
C ARG A 225 -3.21 -5.72 14.42
N GLN A 226 -3.86 -6.87 14.59
CA GLN A 226 -5.28 -6.93 14.93
C GLN A 226 -5.58 -6.32 16.30
N GLU A 227 -4.69 -6.56 17.29
CA GLU A 227 -4.79 -5.90 18.61
C GLU A 227 -4.74 -4.37 18.47
N MET A 228 -3.81 -3.84 17.66
CA MET A 228 -3.71 -2.39 17.41
C MET A 228 -4.94 -1.83 16.71
N LYS A 229 -5.52 -2.59 15.78
CA LYS A 229 -6.75 -2.20 15.10
C LYS A 229 -7.92 -2.06 16.08
N GLU A 230 -8.05 -2.99 17.02
CA GLU A 230 -9.08 -2.94 18.06
C GLU A 230 -8.84 -1.80 19.05
N LEU A 231 -7.59 -1.62 19.49
CA LEU A 231 -7.19 -0.49 20.33
C LEU A 231 -7.54 0.84 19.66
N LEU A 232 -7.15 1.02 18.41
CA LEU A 232 -7.43 2.23 17.62
C LEU A 232 -8.93 2.46 17.45
N LYS A 233 -9.71 1.40 17.27
CA LYS A 233 -11.17 1.47 17.19
C LYS A 233 -11.77 1.98 18.51
N ASN A 234 -11.31 1.47 19.65
CA ASN A 234 -11.79 1.86 20.98
C ASN A 234 -11.40 3.32 21.29
N LEU A 235 -10.14 3.69 21.07
CA LEU A 235 -9.67 5.06 21.25
C LEU A 235 -10.43 6.06 20.37
N THR A 236 -10.75 5.70 19.13
CA THR A 236 -11.49 6.59 18.21
C THR A 236 -12.94 6.84 18.67
N ARG A 237 -13.53 5.96 19.47
CA ARG A 237 -14.88 6.22 20.07
C ARG A 237 -14.84 7.37 21.06
N THR A 238 -13.78 7.45 21.87
CA THR A 238 -13.57 8.52 22.85
C THR A 238 -13.01 9.79 22.20
N TYR A 239 -12.12 9.63 21.22
CA TYR A 239 -11.42 10.72 20.54
C TYR A 239 -11.65 10.66 19.03
N PRO A 240 -12.75 11.21 18.49
CA PRO A 240 -13.15 11.04 17.09
C PRO A 240 -12.09 11.46 16.06
N ASN A 241 -11.28 12.50 16.37
CA ASN A 241 -10.26 13.05 15.48
C ASN A 241 -8.88 12.38 15.65
N LEU A 242 -8.75 11.37 16.52
CA LEU A 242 -7.46 10.76 16.87
C LEU A 242 -6.66 10.33 15.65
N ARG A 243 -7.30 9.65 14.69
CA ARG A 243 -6.63 9.15 13.48
C ARG A 243 -6.03 10.27 12.62
N GLU A 244 -6.73 11.39 12.56
CA GLU A 244 -6.25 12.57 11.81
C GLU A 244 -5.08 13.23 12.53
N TYR A 245 -5.16 13.35 13.86
CA TYR A 245 -4.08 13.93 14.65
C TYR A 245 -2.83 13.06 14.66
N MET A 246 -2.97 11.73 14.73
CA MET A 246 -1.83 10.83 14.62
C MET A 246 -1.13 10.94 13.26
N LEU A 247 -1.91 11.05 12.16
CA LEU A 247 -1.32 11.26 10.84
C LEU A 247 -0.66 12.63 10.71
N LYS A 248 -1.28 13.70 11.24
CA LYS A 248 -0.67 15.05 11.29
C LYS A 248 0.62 15.05 12.11
N ALA A 249 0.63 14.35 13.24
CA ALA A 249 1.83 14.20 14.06
C ALA A 249 2.99 13.65 13.23
N LEU A 250 2.79 12.61 12.43
CA LEU A 250 3.84 12.05 11.57
C LEU A 250 4.35 13.02 10.48
N GLN A 251 3.55 14.02 10.11
CA GLN A 251 3.92 15.03 9.11
C GLN A 251 4.65 16.23 9.71
N ASN A 252 4.42 16.51 11.00
CA ASN A 252 4.96 17.69 11.70
C ASN A 252 6.32 17.42 12.38
N LYS A 253 7.17 16.63 11.76
CA LYS A 253 8.46 16.19 12.35
C LYS A 253 9.37 17.33 12.83
N GLU A 254 9.29 18.49 12.21
CA GLU A 254 10.10 19.68 12.56
C GLU A 254 9.63 20.39 13.86
N GLN A 255 8.41 20.08 14.33
CA GLN A 255 7.83 20.68 15.53
C GLN A 255 8.02 19.82 16.78
N TYR A 256 8.77 18.72 16.70
CA TYR A 256 9.01 17.86 17.84
C TYR A 256 10.17 18.33 18.68
N GLY A 257 9.89 18.98 19.81
CA GLY A 257 10.82 19.17 20.91
C GLY A 257 11.06 17.87 21.69
N LEU A 258 11.47 16.79 21.02
CA LEU A 258 11.80 15.53 21.69
C LEU A 258 13.11 15.71 22.48
N TRP A 259 13.21 15.00 23.60
CA TRP A 259 14.41 15.06 24.44
C TRP A 259 15.64 14.56 23.66
N ASN A 260 16.57 15.49 23.39
CA ASN A 260 17.88 15.15 22.85
C ASN A 260 18.76 14.63 23.99
N GLN A 261 19.06 13.34 24.01
CA GLN A 261 20.16 12.84 24.84
C GLN A 261 21.45 13.37 24.22
N LYS A 262 22.23 14.17 24.98
CA LYS A 262 23.62 14.45 24.63
C LYS A 262 24.36 13.12 24.69
N ILE A 263 24.68 12.54 23.54
CA ILE A 263 25.60 11.41 23.46
C ILE A 263 26.97 11.98 23.81
N ALA A 264 27.53 11.57 24.94
CA ALA A 264 28.85 12.01 25.35
C ALA A 264 29.86 11.72 24.23
N GLY A 265 30.45 12.77 23.65
CA GLY A 265 31.48 12.69 22.61
C GLY A 265 31.08 13.14 21.19
N ILE A 266 29.87 13.61 20.96
CA ILE A 266 29.49 14.24 19.68
C ILE A 266 29.20 15.73 19.95
N GLU A 267 30.10 16.61 19.53
CA GLU A 267 29.83 18.05 19.48
C GLU A 267 28.77 18.32 18.42
N THR A 268 27.55 18.62 18.84
CA THR A 268 26.56 19.22 17.95
C THR A 268 26.95 20.68 17.73
N THR A 269 27.42 21.04 16.55
CA THR A 269 27.49 22.43 16.11
C THR A 269 26.07 22.98 16.09
N GLU A 270 25.73 23.75 17.12
CA GLU A 270 24.56 24.63 17.11
C GLU A 270 24.82 25.70 16.06
N THR A 271 24.11 25.62 14.92
CA THR A 271 23.93 26.79 14.06
C THR A 271 22.89 27.67 14.75
N GLU A 272 23.39 28.66 15.49
CA GLU A 272 22.63 29.86 15.84
C GLU A 272 22.34 30.63 14.56
N GLU A 273 21.02 30.72 14.18
CA GLU A 273 20.46 31.92 13.54
C GLU A 273 18.94 31.92 13.78
#